data_112a0cfc21b59d8efe0069d188be2a2c
#
_entry.id   112a0cfc21b59d8efe0069d188be2a2c
#
_cell.length_a   1.000
_cell.length_b   1.000
_cell.length_c   1.000
_cell.angle_alpha   90.00
_cell.angle_beta   90.00
_cell.angle_gamma   90.00
#
_symmetry.space_group_name_H-M   'P 1'
#
loop_
_entity.id
_entity.type
_entity.pdbx_description
1 polymer ?
#
loop_
_entity_poly.entity_id
_entity_poly.type
_entity_poly.pdbx_seq_one_letter_code
_entity_poly.pdbx_strand_id
1 'polypeptide(L)'
;MTALTLGFDLLLAAGLIWLGWQALFLTRRFAAVVHLMAFNLLMALVWVRLEAPDIALAEAAIGAGVTGALLLTALGRLPSTAAVGSHPQRWHRYWRYPAVFAA
;
A
#
# COMPACT_ATOMS: atom_id res chain seq x y z
N MET A 1 -32.46 -9.50 -8.18
CA MET A 1 -31.22 -8.77 -8.51
C MET A 1 -31.25 -8.34 -9.96
N THR A 2 -31.13 -7.06 -10.19
CA THR A 2 -31.07 -6.55 -11.57
C THR A 2 -29.68 -6.76 -12.16
N ALA A 3 -29.57 -6.92 -13.49
CA ALA A 3 -28.30 -7.09 -14.19
C ALA A 3 -27.31 -5.94 -13.86
N LEU A 4 -27.83 -4.75 -13.57
CA LEU A 4 -27.05 -3.58 -13.18
C LEU A 4 -26.33 -3.76 -11.83
N THR A 5 -27.00 -4.36 -10.82
CA THR A 5 -26.38 -4.61 -9.51
C THR A 5 -25.28 -5.66 -9.59
N LEU A 6 -25.50 -6.72 -10.35
CA LEU A 6 -24.49 -7.73 -10.62
C LEU A 6 -23.29 -7.14 -11.37
N GLY A 7 -23.52 -6.31 -12.38
CA GLY A 7 -22.45 -5.63 -13.11
C GLY A 7 -21.62 -4.73 -12.21
N PHE A 8 -22.25 -3.98 -11.30
CA PHE A 8 -21.57 -3.14 -10.35
C PHE A 8 -20.73 -3.95 -9.34
N ASP A 9 -21.28 -5.05 -8.81
CA ASP A 9 -20.58 -5.91 -7.86
C ASP A 9 -19.35 -6.60 -8.52
N LEU A 10 -19.47 -7.02 -9.77
CA LEU A 10 -18.35 -7.57 -10.54
C LEU A 10 -17.26 -6.52 -10.82
N LEU A 11 -17.67 -5.28 -11.12
CA LEU A 11 -16.74 -4.16 -11.29
C LEU A 11 -15.98 -3.86 -9.99
N LEU A 12 -16.67 -3.83 -8.84
CA LEU A 12 -16.02 -3.66 -7.54
C LEU A 12 -15.03 -4.77 -7.24
N ALA A 13 -15.43 -6.02 -7.45
CA ALA A 13 -14.57 -7.18 -7.23
C ALA A 13 -13.32 -7.15 -8.13
N ALA A 14 -13.51 -6.87 -9.41
CA ALA A 14 -12.39 -6.74 -10.36
C ALA A 14 -11.45 -5.59 -9.99
N GLY A 15 -12.00 -4.44 -9.59
CA GLY A 15 -11.22 -3.28 -9.14
C GLY A 15 -10.42 -3.58 -7.88
N LEU A 16 -11.00 -4.27 -6.90
CA LEU A 16 -10.30 -4.68 -5.68
C LEU A 16 -9.14 -5.63 -5.97
N ILE A 17 -9.36 -6.64 -6.79
CA ILE A 17 -8.32 -7.59 -7.19
C ILE A 17 -7.20 -6.86 -7.93
N TRP A 18 -7.54 -5.98 -8.87
CA TRP A 18 -6.58 -5.21 -9.64
C TRP A 18 -5.74 -4.27 -8.77
N LEU A 19 -6.38 -3.46 -7.92
CA LEU A 19 -5.69 -2.52 -7.04
C LEU A 19 -4.85 -3.23 -5.99
N GLY A 20 -5.36 -4.33 -5.42
CA GLY A 20 -4.60 -5.15 -4.48
C GLY A 20 -3.35 -5.74 -5.13
N TRP A 21 -3.48 -6.26 -6.35
CA TRP A 21 -2.33 -6.75 -7.11
C TRP A 21 -1.30 -5.64 -7.37
N GLN A 22 -1.75 -4.48 -7.83
CA GLN A 22 -0.88 -3.34 -8.08
C GLN A 22 -0.19 -2.85 -6.80
N ALA A 23 -0.90 -2.78 -5.68
CA ALA A 23 -0.32 -2.35 -4.40
C ALA A 23 0.82 -3.27 -3.95
N LEU A 24 0.71 -4.58 -4.20
CA LEU A 24 1.71 -5.58 -3.78
C LEU A 24 2.93 -5.65 -4.71
N PHE A 25 2.73 -5.48 -6.02
CA PHE A 25 3.77 -5.75 -7.02
C PHE A 25 4.40 -4.50 -7.62
N LEU A 26 3.88 -3.30 -7.31
CA LEU A 26 4.49 -2.06 -7.76
C LEU A 26 5.83 -1.81 -7.05
N THR A 27 6.87 -1.64 -7.85
CA THR A 27 8.23 -1.32 -7.36
C THR A 27 8.36 0.12 -6.86
N ARG A 28 7.51 1.02 -7.35
CA ARG A 28 7.48 2.42 -6.91
C ARG A 28 6.66 2.55 -5.63
N ARG A 29 7.32 2.77 -4.51
CA ARG A 29 6.71 2.86 -3.18
C ARG A 29 5.56 3.86 -3.09
N PHE A 30 5.72 5.05 -3.67
CA PHE A 30 4.66 6.06 -3.70
C PHE A 30 3.40 5.56 -4.43
N ALA A 31 3.59 4.98 -5.63
CA ALA A 31 2.48 4.43 -6.39
C ALA A 31 1.79 3.26 -5.66
N ALA A 32 2.56 2.40 -4.98
CA ALA A 32 2.00 1.30 -4.17
C ALA A 32 1.09 1.84 -3.05
N VAL A 33 1.51 2.89 -2.34
CA VAL A 33 0.70 3.52 -1.28
C VAL A 33 -0.59 4.12 -1.86
N VAL A 34 -0.51 4.81 -2.99
CA VAL A 34 -1.71 5.39 -3.64
C VAL A 34 -2.70 4.30 -4.07
N HIS A 35 -2.20 3.17 -4.61
CA HIS A 35 -3.05 2.03 -4.96
C HIS A 35 -3.67 1.38 -3.72
N LEU A 36 -2.93 1.30 -2.61
CA LEU A 36 -3.47 0.81 -1.34
C LEU A 36 -4.58 1.72 -0.80
N MET A 37 -4.40 3.04 -0.88
CA MET A 37 -5.46 3.99 -0.48
C MET A 37 -6.71 3.83 -1.35
N ALA A 38 -6.54 3.71 -2.66
CA ALA A 38 -7.65 3.47 -3.58
C ALA A 38 -8.35 2.13 -3.31
N PHE A 39 -7.58 1.07 -2.99
CA PHE A 39 -8.10 -0.23 -2.56
C PHE A 39 -9.01 -0.09 -1.33
N ASN A 40 -8.55 0.63 -0.28
CA ASN A 40 -9.34 0.84 0.93
C ASN A 40 -10.62 1.64 0.66
N LEU A 41 -10.60 2.62 -0.25
CA LEU A 41 -11.80 3.33 -0.66
C LEU A 41 -12.81 2.43 -1.40
N LEU A 42 -12.33 1.54 -2.28
CA LEU A 42 -13.20 0.55 -2.90
C LEU A 42 -13.74 -0.46 -1.88
N MET A 43 -12.94 -0.85 -0.88
CA MET A 43 -13.40 -1.70 0.22
C MET A 43 -14.51 -1.02 1.02
N ALA A 44 -14.41 0.29 1.28
CA ALA A 44 -15.47 1.05 1.91
C ALA A 44 -16.78 1.00 1.09
N LEU A 45 -16.70 1.06 -0.24
CA LEU A 45 -17.89 0.90 -1.12
C LEU A 45 -18.51 -0.50 -1.01
N VAL A 46 -17.71 -1.54 -0.81
CA VAL A 46 -18.22 -2.90 -0.56
C VAL A 46 -19.02 -2.92 0.74
N TRP A 47 -18.55 -2.27 1.81
CA TRP A 47 -19.27 -2.19 3.07
C TRP A 47 -20.61 -1.44 2.93
N VAL A 48 -20.64 -0.37 2.12
CA VAL A 48 -21.92 0.30 1.79
C VAL A 48 -22.87 -0.66 1.10
N ARG A 49 -22.39 -1.47 0.16
CA ARG A 49 -23.19 -2.49 -0.53
C ARG A 49 -23.72 -3.58 0.40
N LEU A 50 -23.01 -3.88 1.46
CA LEU A 50 -23.39 -4.84 2.51
C LEU A 50 -24.30 -4.21 3.58
N GLU A 51 -24.82 -3.01 3.33
CA GLU A 51 -25.68 -2.26 4.25
C GLU A 51 -25.02 -1.96 5.62
N ALA A 52 -23.69 -1.81 5.62
CA ALA A 52 -22.88 -1.50 6.80
C ALA A 52 -22.17 -0.14 6.63
N PRO A 53 -22.91 0.99 6.57
CA PRO A 53 -22.32 2.31 6.31
C PRO A 53 -21.38 2.78 7.41
N ASP A 54 -21.60 2.39 8.65
CA ASP A 54 -20.71 2.75 9.77
C ASP A 54 -19.31 2.14 9.59
N ILE A 55 -19.26 0.88 9.13
CA ILE A 55 -17.99 0.21 8.81
C ILE A 55 -17.34 0.86 7.59
N ALA A 56 -18.12 1.22 6.59
CA ALA A 56 -17.64 1.91 5.40
C ALA A 56 -16.95 3.24 5.75
N LEU A 57 -17.54 4.02 6.66
CA LEU A 57 -16.96 5.28 7.13
C LEU A 57 -15.65 5.05 7.90
N ALA A 58 -15.61 4.04 8.77
CA ALA A 58 -14.40 3.66 9.51
C ALA A 58 -13.29 3.20 8.55
N GLU A 59 -13.61 2.36 7.57
CA GLU A 59 -12.67 1.89 6.55
C GLU A 59 -12.08 3.05 5.74
N ALA A 60 -12.93 3.96 5.25
CA ALA A 60 -12.47 5.12 4.49
C ALA A 60 -11.60 6.06 5.35
N ALA A 61 -12.02 6.34 6.59
CA ALA A 61 -11.30 7.26 7.47
C ALA A 61 -9.94 6.69 7.92
N ILE A 62 -9.88 5.44 8.31
CA ILE A 62 -8.67 4.80 8.83
C ILE A 62 -7.82 4.24 7.68
N GLY A 63 -8.42 3.48 6.78
CA GLY A 63 -7.72 2.78 5.70
C GLY A 63 -7.12 3.74 4.67
N ALA A 64 -7.92 4.61 4.08
CA ALA A 64 -7.42 5.58 3.11
C ALA A 64 -6.91 6.86 3.77
N GLY A 65 -7.56 7.35 4.83
CA GLY A 65 -7.21 8.59 5.51
C GLY A 65 -5.96 8.46 6.38
N VAL A 66 -6.10 7.90 7.56
CA VAL A 66 -4.99 7.85 8.56
C VAL A 66 -3.82 7.02 8.04
N THR A 67 -4.08 5.79 7.59
CA THR A 67 -3.03 4.88 7.10
C THR A 67 -2.34 5.47 5.88
N GLY A 68 -3.09 6.03 4.93
CA GLY A 68 -2.53 6.69 3.75
C GLY A 68 -1.64 7.86 4.13
N ALA A 69 -2.09 8.75 5.02
CA ALA A 69 -1.30 9.89 5.49
C ALA A 69 -0.02 9.46 6.20
N LEU A 70 -0.09 8.44 7.07
CA LEU A 70 1.09 7.90 7.77
C LEU A 70 2.09 7.27 6.80
N LEU A 71 1.62 6.49 5.83
CA LEU A 71 2.49 5.85 4.84
C LEU A 71 3.16 6.90 3.93
N LEU A 72 2.44 7.92 3.48
CA LEU A 72 3.02 9.00 2.68
C LEU A 72 4.05 9.81 3.47
N THR A 73 3.77 10.09 4.74
CA THR A 73 4.71 10.77 5.63
C THR A 73 5.97 9.92 5.85
N ALA A 74 5.81 8.62 6.08
CA ALA A 74 6.93 7.68 6.21
C ALA A 74 7.77 7.62 4.94
N LEU A 75 7.13 7.58 3.76
CA LEU A 75 7.82 7.60 2.47
C LEU A 75 8.65 8.87 2.27
N GLY A 76 8.12 10.03 2.67
CA GLY A 76 8.85 11.32 2.59
C GLY A 76 10.08 11.37 3.48
N ARG A 77 10.17 10.51 4.50
CA ARG A 77 11.33 10.40 5.40
C ARG A 77 12.36 9.36 4.95
N LEU A 78 12.02 8.50 4.01
CA LEU A 78 12.97 7.51 3.49
C LEU A 78 13.93 8.18 2.51
N PRO A 79 15.26 7.91 2.60
CA PRO A 79 16.21 8.36 1.60
C PRO A 79 15.78 7.87 0.22
N SER A 80 15.84 8.76 -0.78
CA SER A 80 15.55 8.35 -2.16
C SER A 80 16.49 7.20 -2.54
N THR A 81 15.95 6.20 -3.25
CA THR A 81 16.73 5.04 -3.73
C THR A 81 17.95 5.46 -4.57
N ALA A 82 17.94 6.66 -5.14
CA ALA A 82 19.08 7.24 -5.83
C ALA A 82 20.27 7.55 -4.89
N ALA A 83 20.01 7.84 -3.60
CA ALA A 83 21.08 8.08 -2.61
C ALA A 83 21.70 6.78 -2.09
N VAL A 84 20.99 5.64 -2.19
CA VAL A 84 21.50 4.32 -1.79
C VAL A 84 22.41 3.74 -2.86
N GLY A 85 22.24 4.12 -4.13
CA GLY A 85 23.07 3.66 -5.25
C GLY A 85 24.45 4.31 -5.35
N SER A 86 24.73 5.37 -4.59
CA SER A 86 26.01 6.10 -4.67
C SER A 86 27.06 5.67 -3.64
N HIS A 87 26.81 4.64 -2.84
CA HIS A 87 27.80 4.09 -1.92
C HIS A 87 28.01 2.58 -2.09
N PRO A 88 28.63 2.13 -3.20
CA PRO A 88 28.96 0.71 -3.34
C PRO A 88 30.14 0.28 -2.46
N GLN A 89 30.85 1.19 -1.82
CA GLN A 89 32.12 0.85 -1.16
C GLN A 89 32.05 0.65 0.36
N ARG A 90 30.95 0.96 1.03
CA ARG A 90 30.91 0.82 2.50
C ARG A 90 30.60 -0.59 2.98
N TRP A 91 29.89 -1.40 2.19
CA TRP A 91 29.52 -2.77 2.59
C TRP A 91 30.71 -3.72 2.69
N HIS A 92 31.74 -3.53 1.82
CA HIS A 92 32.95 -4.36 1.87
C HIS A 92 33.80 -4.12 3.12
N ARG A 93 33.64 -3.01 3.81
CA ARG A 93 34.42 -2.70 5.02
C ARG A 93 33.89 -3.46 6.24
N TYR A 94 32.60 -3.77 6.32
CA TYR A 94 32.00 -4.50 7.43
C TYR A 94 32.32 -6.00 7.40
N TRP A 95 32.48 -6.57 6.22
CA TRP A 95 32.84 -7.98 6.05
C TRP A 95 34.36 -8.26 6.30
N ARG A 96 35.14 -7.23 6.47
CA ARG A 96 36.58 -7.34 6.65
C ARG A 96 37.00 -7.54 8.12
N TYR A 97 36.04 -7.43 9.04
CA TYR A 97 36.30 -7.65 10.46
C TYR A 97 35.46 -8.82 10.99
N PRO A 98 35.90 -10.07 10.77
CA PRO A 98 35.18 -11.23 11.33
C PRO A 98 35.21 -11.24 12.87
N ALA A 99 36.11 -10.48 13.49
CA ALA A 99 36.23 -10.38 14.93
C ALA A 99 35.03 -9.70 15.63
N VAL A 100 34.21 -8.93 14.93
CA VAL A 100 33.03 -8.27 15.53
C VAL A 100 31.88 -9.24 15.75
N PHE A 101 31.85 -10.35 15.03
CA PHE A 101 30.84 -11.40 15.16
C PHE A 101 31.30 -12.61 15.96
N ALA A 102 32.53 -12.60 16.42
CA ALA A 102 33.14 -13.70 17.19
C ALA A 102 33.11 -13.46 18.71
N ALA A 103 32.49 -12.37 19.14
CA ALA A 103 32.36 -12.07 20.58
C ALA A 103 30.92 -12.36 21.06
#